data_e9b2dc0ffb3421cee1e440836a95a869
#
_entry.id   e9b2dc0ffb3421cee1e440836a95a869
#
_cell.length_a   1.000
_cell.length_b   1.000
_cell.length_c   1.000
_cell.angle_alpha   90.00
_cell.angle_beta   90.00
_cell.angle_gamma   90.00
#
_symmetry.space_group_name_H-M   'P 1'
#
loop_
_entity.id
_entity.type
_entity.pdbx_description
1 polymer ?
#
loop_
_entity_poly.entity_id
_entity_poly.type
_entity_poly.pdbx_seq_one_letter_code
_entity_poly.pdbx_strand_id
1 'polypeptide(L)'
;MKKQLSKILAFSLLLASLPLSACENGLNFSSKADNVLRVASWDEYIDMGGSVYADYEENCDFIEWYKDTFGITLSEKTKPLYEEFVDWYHKNYKDSENYQKNLVVEYIPLQDNETMYNKIKMGDRYDLLCPSEYMAMKLKAEKLIEPFAPSLFDESIIGNYYAQNASAYTKEIFDEAGLSEYIAGYMWGTTGFVFNPHNIGKDVNDARNIMKSWNSLCSPETKNKITAKDNARDSYFMGLGMYYETELLSEKSKFDTVKQKYKNGTIGETEYNQTRAAYKSLLSDKMNDTSKATTNKVKDLLKKMRKNVYGLETDEGKMDVVTGLLDASYQWSGDAVYMINEAEAFDLELEYIIPESASNIWFDGWVKMKGANEELATAFINFLSMPQNVVRNMYYIGYTSCLKSEEIFDYIASSYESDEAENTEQYDLSYFFGDNHVLTVDVTQTYRQLFAQYPDEDTIDRLVVMKYFEKEDNDRINRMWINIK
;
A
#
# COMPACT_ATOMS: atom_id res chain seq x y z
N MET A 1 20.63 -22.78 14.23
CA MET A 1 19.30 -22.40 14.71
C MET A 1 19.26 -21.54 15.99
N LYS A 2 20.10 -21.61 16.97
CA LYS A 2 20.02 -20.75 18.20
C LYS A 2 20.81 -19.44 18.16
N LYS A 3 21.43 -19.05 17.04
CA LYS A 3 22.23 -17.82 16.91
C LYS A 3 21.53 -16.67 16.13
N GLN A 4 20.40 -16.90 15.47
CA GLN A 4 19.67 -15.88 14.70
C GLN A 4 18.73 -15.04 15.57
N LEU A 5 18.12 -15.61 16.61
CA LEU A 5 17.21 -14.87 17.50
C LEU A 5 17.83 -13.67 18.25
N SER A 6 19.16 -13.61 18.37
CA SER A 6 19.81 -12.54 19.15
C SER A 6 20.10 -11.27 18.35
N LYS A 7 20.00 -11.30 17.02
CA LYS A 7 20.32 -10.14 16.18
C LYS A 7 19.09 -9.28 15.86
N ILE A 8 17.92 -9.88 15.72
CA ILE A 8 16.66 -9.15 15.44
C ILE A 8 16.22 -8.31 16.66
N LEU A 9 16.43 -8.80 17.88
CA LEU A 9 16.18 -8.01 19.09
C LEU A 9 17.17 -6.87 19.34
N ALA A 10 18.34 -6.87 18.70
CA ALA A 10 19.34 -5.82 18.88
C ALA A 10 19.09 -4.59 17.99
N PHE A 11 18.34 -4.73 16.90
CA PHE A 11 18.09 -3.61 15.98
C PHE A 11 16.99 -2.66 16.50
N SER A 12 15.97 -3.19 17.15
CA SER A 12 14.88 -2.38 17.75
C SER A 12 15.29 -1.61 19.02
N LEU A 13 16.47 -1.88 19.59
CA LEU A 13 16.95 -1.24 20.84
C LEU A 13 18.02 -0.16 20.62
N LEU A 14 18.54 0.03 19.42
CA LEU A 14 19.61 1.01 19.13
C LEU A 14 19.09 2.38 18.66
N LEU A 15 17.82 2.52 18.37
CA LEU A 15 17.18 3.81 17.98
C LEU A 15 16.66 4.64 19.17
N ALA A 16 16.77 4.12 20.40
CA ALA A 16 16.27 4.80 21.59
C ALA A 16 17.26 5.76 22.29
N SER A 17 18.39 6.09 21.68
CA SER A 17 19.39 6.96 22.32
C SER A 17 19.94 8.09 21.43
N LEU A 18 19.10 8.74 20.65
CA LEU A 18 19.45 10.06 20.14
C LEU A 18 18.98 11.11 21.15
N PRO A 19 19.83 12.08 21.53
CA PRO A 19 19.46 13.03 22.57
C PRO A 19 18.35 13.95 22.10
N LEU A 20 17.24 13.97 22.83
CA LEU A 20 16.25 15.03 22.82
C LEU A 20 16.91 16.36 23.28
N SER A 21 17.55 17.04 22.36
CA SER A 21 18.03 18.41 22.58
C SER A 21 17.83 19.27 21.33
N ALA A 22 16.58 19.45 20.97
CA ALA A 22 16.18 20.51 20.05
C ALA A 22 14.77 20.99 20.38
N CYS A 23 14.58 21.48 21.60
CA CYS A 23 13.50 22.42 21.90
C CYS A 23 14.13 23.76 22.20
N GLU A 24 13.55 24.81 21.61
CA GLU A 24 13.85 26.22 21.75
C GLU A 24 14.96 26.76 20.81
N ASN A 25 14.65 26.81 19.53
CA ASN A 25 14.87 28.03 18.74
C ASN A 25 13.85 27.95 17.61
N GLY A 26 12.89 28.87 17.59
CA GLY A 26 11.99 29.03 16.48
C GLY A 26 12.79 29.13 15.18
N LEU A 27 12.88 28.05 14.42
CA LEU A 27 13.50 28.02 13.12
C LEU A 27 12.69 28.95 12.23
N ASN A 28 13.16 30.19 12.11
CA ASN A 28 12.79 31.07 11.03
C ASN A 28 13.29 30.42 9.75
N PHE A 29 12.52 29.49 9.20
CA PHE A 29 12.74 28.97 7.86
C PHE A 29 12.54 30.13 6.90
N SER A 30 13.64 30.71 6.44
CA SER A 30 13.60 31.71 5.41
C SER A 30 12.97 31.09 4.18
N SER A 31 12.02 31.76 3.60
CA SER A 31 11.09 31.32 2.57
C SER A 31 11.72 31.03 1.21
N LYS A 32 13.01 30.79 1.09
CA LYS A 32 13.74 30.46 -0.14
C LYS A 32 15.17 30.00 0.16
N ALA A 33 15.34 28.83 0.76
CA ALA A 33 16.53 28.08 0.44
C ALA A 33 16.21 27.35 -0.88
N ASP A 34 16.49 27.95 -2.01
CA ASP A 34 16.20 27.42 -3.36
C ASP A 34 16.91 26.08 -3.65
N ASN A 35 17.74 25.58 -2.73
CA ASN A 35 18.56 24.39 -2.86
C ASN A 35 18.16 23.24 -1.90
N VAL A 36 17.04 23.30 -1.20
CA VAL A 36 16.56 22.23 -0.32
C VAL A 36 15.26 21.68 -0.86
N LEU A 37 15.20 20.37 -1.09
CA LEU A 37 13.98 19.64 -1.39
C LEU A 37 13.53 18.89 -0.12
N ARG A 38 12.39 19.28 0.44
CA ARG A 38 11.80 18.66 1.62
C ARG A 38 10.78 17.62 1.21
N VAL A 39 11.13 16.37 1.42
CA VAL A 39 10.30 15.21 1.07
C VAL A 39 9.85 14.53 2.35
N ALA A 40 8.55 14.33 2.51
CA ALA A 40 8.02 13.57 3.64
C ALA A 40 7.18 12.38 3.16
N SER A 41 7.39 11.25 3.82
CA SER A 41 6.70 9.99 3.55
C SER A 41 6.59 9.19 4.86
N TRP A 42 6.13 7.94 4.78
CA TRP A 42 6.06 7.06 5.94
C TRP A 42 7.47 6.64 6.39
N ASP A 43 7.56 6.18 7.62
CA ASP A 43 8.79 5.54 8.10
C ASP A 43 9.05 4.26 7.28
N GLU A 44 10.31 3.93 7.03
CA GLU A 44 10.72 2.77 6.21
C GLU A 44 10.06 2.67 4.82
N TYR A 45 9.76 3.82 4.19
CA TYR A 45 8.99 3.89 2.95
C TYR A 45 9.80 4.37 1.72
N ILE A 46 11.11 4.30 1.79
CA ILE A 46 12.08 4.49 0.70
C ILE A 46 13.31 3.65 1.01
N ASP A 47 13.94 3.06 0.01
CA ASP A 47 15.15 2.28 0.22
C ASP A 47 16.25 3.14 0.86
N MET A 48 16.65 2.73 2.06
CA MET A 48 17.68 3.37 2.89
C MET A 48 19.09 2.86 2.59
N GLY A 49 19.25 1.97 1.62
CA GLY A 49 20.56 1.54 1.14
C GLY A 49 21.27 0.55 2.05
N GLY A 50 22.53 0.73 2.27
CA GLY A 50 23.54 -0.22 2.72
C GLY A 50 23.19 -1.22 3.82
N SER A 51 22.41 -0.83 4.84
CA SER A 51 22.06 -1.75 5.92
C SER A 51 21.21 -2.94 5.46
N VAL A 52 20.40 -2.76 4.43
CA VAL A 52 19.56 -3.82 3.82
C VAL A 52 20.43 -4.85 3.10
N TYR A 53 21.48 -4.39 2.41
CA TYR A 53 22.32 -5.22 1.56
C TYR A 53 23.61 -5.69 2.26
N ALA A 54 23.74 -5.44 3.57
CA ALA A 54 24.91 -5.83 4.36
C ALA A 54 24.96 -7.34 4.62
N ASP A 55 23.82 -8.00 4.74
CA ASP A 55 23.73 -9.45 4.88
C ASP A 55 23.54 -10.09 3.49
N TYR A 56 24.69 -10.43 2.86
CA TYR A 56 24.66 -11.04 1.53
C TYR A 56 24.03 -12.43 1.54
N GLU A 57 24.20 -13.21 2.61
CA GLU A 57 23.65 -14.57 2.68
C GLU A 57 22.11 -14.57 2.66
N GLU A 58 21.49 -13.52 3.22
CA GLU A 58 20.05 -13.36 3.26
C GLU A 58 19.48 -12.77 1.95
N ASN A 59 20.25 -11.89 1.29
CA ASN A 59 19.78 -11.10 0.15
C ASN A 59 20.46 -11.49 -1.18
N CYS A 60 21.22 -12.59 -1.24
CA CYS A 60 22.04 -12.93 -2.40
C CYS A 60 21.21 -13.06 -3.68
N ASP A 61 20.06 -13.71 -3.65
CA ASP A 61 19.24 -13.95 -4.83
C ASP A 61 18.77 -12.62 -5.45
N PHE A 62 18.30 -11.69 -4.62
CA PHE A 62 17.91 -10.37 -5.08
C PHE A 62 19.11 -9.55 -5.60
N ILE A 63 20.23 -9.54 -4.88
CA ILE A 63 21.43 -8.79 -5.26
C ILE A 63 21.99 -9.29 -6.61
N GLU A 64 22.03 -10.60 -6.83
CA GLU A 64 22.48 -11.20 -8.08
C GLU A 64 21.52 -10.91 -9.22
N TRP A 65 20.23 -11.13 -9.03
CA TRP A 65 19.20 -10.80 -10.01
C TRP A 65 19.26 -9.31 -10.40
N TYR A 66 19.36 -8.41 -9.41
CA TYR A 66 19.42 -6.97 -9.64
C TYR A 66 20.68 -6.56 -10.43
N LYS A 67 21.82 -7.18 -10.10
CA LYS A 67 23.07 -6.95 -10.82
C LYS A 67 22.98 -7.43 -12.27
N ASP A 68 22.41 -8.60 -12.50
CA ASP A 68 22.28 -9.18 -13.84
C ASP A 68 21.31 -8.37 -14.71
N THR A 69 20.23 -7.86 -14.12
CA THR A 69 19.20 -7.07 -14.82
C THR A 69 19.67 -5.64 -15.11
N PHE A 70 20.25 -4.95 -14.13
CA PHE A 70 20.56 -3.52 -14.22
C PHE A 70 22.07 -3.21 -14.35
N GLY A 71 22.93 -4.20 -14.20
CA GLY A 71 24.39 -3.99 -14.20
C GLY A 71 24.91 -3.24 -12.96
N ILE A 72 24.12 -3.13 -11.90
CA ILE A 72 24.42 -2.39 -10.67
C ILE A 72 24.58 -3.38 -9.52
N THR A 73 25.67 -3.28 -8.77
CA THR A 73 25.91 -4.11 -7.60
C THR A 73 25.47 -3.39 -6.33
N LEU A 74 24.51 -3.96 -5.61
CA LEU A 74 24.09 -3.50 -4.29
C LEU A 74 25.03 -4.05 -3.21
N SER A 75 25.28 -3.28 -2.16
CA SER A 75 26.20 -3.65 -1.07
C SER A 75 25.96 -2.77 0.15
N GLU A 76 26.66 -3.04 1.24
CA GLU A 76 26.71 -2.20 2.44
C GLU A 76 27.06 -0.70 2.19
N LYS A 77 27.61 -0.38 0.99
CA LYS A 77 27.99 0.99 0.59
C LYS A 77 26.94 1.67 -0.28
N THR A 78 25.87 0.97 -0.63
CA THR A 78 24.77 1.53 -1.39
C THR A 78 24.11 2.65 -0.58
N LYS A 79 23.94 3.83 -1.20
CA LYS A 79 23.31 4.98 -0.54
C LYS A 79 21.78 4.83 -0.46
N PRO A 80 21.13 5.55 0.47
CA PRO A 80 19.70 5.79 0.39
C PRO A 80 19.31 6.41 -0.94
N LEU A 81 18.16 6.05 -1.49
CA LEU A 81 17.72 6.57 -2.79
C LEU A 81 17.59 8.10 -2.80
N TYR A 82 17.17 8.73 -1.72
CA TYR A 82 17.10 10.20 -1.68
C TYR A 82 18.48 10.88 -1.72
N GLU A 83 19.56 10.21 -1.30
CA GLU A 83 20.93 10.68 -1.45
C GLU A 83 21.45 10.42 -2.87
N GLU A 84 21.15 9.24 -3.45
CA GLU A 84 21.51 8.93 -4.85
C GLU A 84 20.82 9.87 -5.83
N PHE A 85 19.61 10.35 -5.51
CA PHE A 85 18.94 11.38 -6.29
C PHE A 85 19.81 12.64 -6.46
N VAL A 86 20.50 13.08 -5.42
CA VAL A 86 21.36 14.28 -5.50
C VAL A 86 22.46 14.07 -6.54
N ASP A 87 23.14 12.91 -6.53
CA ASP A 87 24.19 12.58 -7.49
C ASP A 87 23.62 12.50 -8.93
N TRP A 88 22.45 11.84 -9.07
CA TRP A 88 21.74 11.74 -10.34
C TRP A 88 21.30 13.10 -10.87
N TYR A 89 20.74 13.96 -10.02
CA TYR A 89 20.33 15.31 -10.37
C TYR A 89 21.51 16.14 -10.88
N HIS A 90 22.64 16.14 -10.18
CA HIS A 90 23.83 16.86 -10.62
C HIS A 90 24.39 16.37 -11.95
N LYS A 91 24.22 15.09 -12.27
CA LYS A 91 24.64 14.54 -13.56
C LYS A 91 23.72 14.95 -14.71
N ASN A 92 22.41 14.98 -14.48
CA ASN A 92 21.40 15.10 -15.53
C ASN A 92 20.85 16.53 -15.71
N TYR A 93 20.92 17.39 -14.69
CA TYR A 93 20.33 18.74 -14.68
C TYR A 93 21.33 19.87 -14.65
N LYS A 94 22.63 19.60 -14.73
CA LYS A 94 23.70 20.64 -14.65
C LYS A 94 23.58 21.77 -15.69
N ASP A 95 22.89 21.50 -16.79
CA ASP A 95 22.69 22.46 -17.88
C ASP A 95 21.30 23.10 -17.86
N SER A 96 20.47 22.78 -16.84
CA SER A 96 19.17 23.41 -16.61
C SER A 96 19.33 24.87 -16.16
N GLU A 97 18.43 25.73 -16.60
CA GLU A 97 18.38 27.13 -16.19
C GLU A 97 18.19 27.30 -14.68
N ASN A 98 17.46 26.36 -14.06
CA ASN A 98 17.14 26.37 -12.62
C ASN A 98 18.05 25.44 -11.79
N TYR A 99 19.18 25.01 -12.33
CA TYR A 99 20.08 24.06 -11.69
C TYR A 99 20.51 24.48 -10.28
N GLN A 100 20.30 23.58 -9.31
CA GLN A 100 20.62 23.79 -7.90
C GLN A 100 21.96 23.14 -7.55
N LYS A 101 23.05 23.91 -7.64
CA LYS A 101 24.43 23.43 -7.42
C LYS A 101 24.66 22.80 -6.05
N ASN A 102 23.96 23.27 -5.02
CA ASN A 102 24.12 22.83 -3.63
C ASN A 102 22.84 22.14 -3.15
N LEU A 103 22.22 21.31 -4.00
CA LEU A 103 21.00 20.59 -3.66
C LEU A 103 21.19 19.72 -2.42
N VAL A 104 20.26 19.85 -1.49
CA VAL A 104 20.10 18.98 -0.32
C VAL A 104 18.69 18.41 -0.33
N VAL A 105 18.54 17.11 -0.09
CA VAL A 105 17.24 16.48 0.16
C VAL A 105 17.10 16.25 1.65
N GLU A 106 16.07 16.83 2.25
CA GLU A 106 15.65 16.54 3.62
C GLU A 106 14.51 15.51 3.54
N TYR A 107 14.82 14.23 3.82
CA TYR A 107 13.81 13.18 3.90
C TYR A 107 13.27 13.09 5.33
N ILE A 108 11.95 13.21 5.49
CA ILE A 108 11.27 13.36 6.79
C ILE A 108 10.27 12.23 6.95
N PRO A 109 10.57 11.21 7.79
CA PRO A 109 9.62 10.15 8.07
C PRO A 109 8.46 10.64 8.93
N LEU A 110 7.25 10.19 8.61
CA LEU A 110 6.01 10.50 9.32
C LEU A 110 5.28 9.19 9.67
N GLN A 111 4.49 9.22 10.74
CA GLN A 111 3.83 8.02 11.25
C GLN A 111 2.53 7.68 10.52
N ASP A 112 1.72 8.70 10.19
CA ASP A 112 0.40 8.52 9.59
C ASP A 112 -0.11 9.81 8.89
N ASN A 113 -1.19 9.68 8.12
CA ASN A 113 -1.83 10.76 7.38
C ASN A 113 -2.33 11.89 8.30
N GLU A 114 -2.86 11.58 9.46
CA GLU A 114 -3.41 12.54 10.42
C GLU A 114 -2.28 13.36 11.06
N THR A 115 -1.18 12.73 11.40
CA THR A 115 0.04 13.38 11.90
C THR A 115 0.63 14.30 10.83
N MET A 116 0.73 13.83 9.58
CA MET A 116 1.16 14.63 8.42
C MET A 116 0.28 15.88 8.28
N TYR A 117 -1.04 15.71 8.24
CA TYR A 117 -1.99 16.81 8.12
C TYR A 117 -1.87 17.82 9.27
N ASN A 118 -1.77 17.35 10.51
CA ASN A 118 -1.64 18.21 11.68
C ASN A 118 -0.35 19.03 11.64
N LYS A 119 0.77 18.45 11.23
CA LYS A 119 2.05 19.16 11.06
C LYS A 119 1.93 20.26 9.99
N ILE A 120 1.29 20.00 8.85
CA ILE A 120 1.01 21.02 7.83
C ILE A 120 0.18 22.16 8.43
N LYS A 121 -0.87 21.85 9.20
CA LYS A 121 -1.73 22.88 9.82
C LYS A 121 -1.00 23.68 10.92
N MET A 122 0.03 23.12 11.54
CA MET A 122 0.91 23.82 12.48
C MET A 122 1.97 24.70 11.81
N GLY A 123 2.12 24.58 10.48
CA GLY A 123 3.00 25.42 9.68
C GLY A 123 4.29 24.75 9.21
N ASP A 124 4.44 23.44 9.43
CA ASP A 124 5.54 22.68 8.86
C ASP A 124 5.49 22.78 7.32
N ARG A 125 6.67 22.85 6.71
CA ARG A 125 6.81 23.04 5.26
C ARG A 125 7.45 21.85 4.61
N TYR A 126 6.82 21.42 3.53
CA TYR A 126 7.26 20.33 2.68
C TYR A 126 7.16 20.78 1.21
N ASP A 127 7.97 20.19 0.34
CA ASP A 127 7.86 20.35 -1.10
C ASP A 127 7.07 19.18 -1.71
N LEU A 128 7.38 17.95 -1.28
CA LEU A 128 6.67 16.73 -1.64
C LEU A 128 6.19 16.00 -0.40
N LEU A 129 4.98 15.46 -0.50
CA LEU A 129 4.41 14.53 0.47
C LEU A 129 3.97 13.27 -0.26
N CYS A 130 4.01 12.13 0.42
CA CYS A 130 3.46 10.86 -0.08
C CYS A 130 2.28 10.39 0.79
N PRO A 131 1.12 11.07 0.76
CA PRO A 131 -0.07 10.65 1.48
C PRO A 131 -0.81 9.53 0.77
N SER A 132 -1.72 8.87 1.50
CA SER A 132 -2.75 8.05 0.89
C SER A 132 -3.77 8.91 0.12
N GLU A 133 -4.44 8.31 -0.86
CA GLU A 133 -5.35 9.00 -1.79
C GLU A 133 -6.43 9.85 -1.09
N TYR A 134 -7.01 9.36 0.01
CA TYR A 134 -8.04 10.11 0.74
C TYR A 134 -7.50 11.40 1.38
N MET A 135 -6.24 11.35 1.82
CA MET A 135 -5.59 12.55 2.36
C MET A 135 -5.19 13.50 1.23
N ALA A 136 -4.75 12.98 0.09
CA ALA A 136 -4.52 13.78 -1.12
C ALA A 136 -5.80 14.51 -1.55
N MET A 137 -6.97 13.83 -1.56
CA MET A 137 -8.27 14.45 -1.82
C MET A 137 -8.56 15.58 -0.83
N LYS A 138 -8.29 15.39 0.47
CA LYS A 138 -8.49 16.40 1.51
C LYS A 138 -7.56 17.59 1.31
N LEU A 139 -6.27 17.36 1.08
CA LEU A 139 -5.28 18.41 0.84
C LEU A 139 -5.65 19.25 -0.41
N LYS A 140 -6.14 18.60 -1.46
CA LYS A 140 -6.65 19.25 -2.65
C LYS A 140 -7.89 20.13 -2.35
N ALA A 141 -8.89 19.58 -1.65
CA ALA A 141 -10.09 20.31 -1.27
C ALA A 141 -9.77 21.55 -0.43
N GLU A 142 -8.76 21.48 0.44
CA GLU A 142 -8.28 22.58 1.25
C GLU A 142 -7.28 23.53 0.53
N LYS A 143 -6.95 23.23 -0.73
CA LYS A 143 -6.01 24.01 -1.58
C LYS A 143 -4.59 24.11 -0.99
N LEU A 144 -4.16 23.04 -0.34
CA LEU A 144 -2.82 22.92 0.25
C LEU A 144 -1.80 22.32 -0.73
N ILE A 145 -2.26 21.61 -1.75
CA ILE A 145 -1.45 21.07 -2.85
C ILE A 145 -1.80 21.76 -4.17
N GLU A 146 -0.87 21.71 -5.12
CA GLU A 146 -1.00 22.25 -6.47
C GLU A 146 -0.84 21.13 -7.51
N PRO A 147 -1.48 21.25 -8.70
CA PRO A 147 -1.26 20.28 -9.76
C PRO A 147 0.22 20.29 -10.19
N PHE A 148 0.73 19.17 -10.63
CA PHE A 148 2.01 19.09 -11.32
C PHE A 148 1.90 19.69 -12.73
N ALA A 149 3.04 20.07 -13.28
CA ALA A 149 3.10 20.45 -14.69
C ALA A 149 2.67 19.27 -15.58
N PRO A 150 1.93 19.49 -16.66
CA PRO A 150 1.49 18.44 -17.58
C PRO A 150 2.63 17.56 -18.12
N SER A 151 3.84 18.11 -18.18
CA SER A 151 5.03 17.37 -18.61
C SER A 151 5.37 16.16 -17.75
N LEU A 152 4.99 16.13 -16.45
CA LEU A 152 5.18 14.95 -15.61
C LEU A 152 4.39 13.73 -16.12
N PHE A 153 3.25 13.98 -16.77
CA PHE A 153 2.33 12.94 -17.25
C PHE A 153 2.44 12.69 -18.76
N ASP A 154 3.39 13.33 -19.44
CA ASP A 154 3.59 13.21 -20.89
C ASP A 154 4.53 12.05 -21.24
N GLU A 155 3.94 10.95 -21.71
CA GLU A 155 4.66 9.73 -22.12
C GLU A 155 5.57 9.95 -23.34
N SER A 156 5.34 11.01 -24.12
CA SER A 156 6.15 11.32 -25.33
C SER A 156 7.52 11.88 -24.98
N ILE A 157 7.73 12.34 -23.75
CA ILE A 157 9.01 12.90 -23.30
C ILE A 157 9.96 11.74 -22.97
N ILE A 158 11.04 11.64 -23.74
CA ILE A 158 12.08 10.62 -23.53
C ILE A 158 12.73 10.81 -22.17
N GLY A 159 12.80 9.73 -21.38
CA GLY A 159 13.35 9.74 -20.03
C GLY A 159 12.37 10.26 -18.97
N ASN A 160 11.10 10.46 -19.32
CA ASN A 160 10.03 10.66 -18.36
C ASN A 160 9.54 9.30 -17.84
N TYR A 161 10.31 8.72 -16.93
CA TYR A 161 10.09 7.36 -16.43
C TYR A 161 8.72 7.23 -15.71
N TYR A 162 8.28 8.29 -14.99
CA TYR A 162 6.98 8.25 -14.35
C TYR A 162 5.85 8.06 -15.37
N ALA A 163 5.76 8.93 -16.38
CA ALA A 163 4.71 8.85 -17.37
C ALA A 163 4.75 7.54 -18.15
N GLN A 164 5.94 7.11 -18.55
CA GLN A 164 6.15 5.89 -19.36
C GLN A 164 5.81 4.61 -18.59
N ASN A 165 6.02 4.60 -17.26
CA ASN A 165 5.86 3.41 -16.43
C ASN A 165 4.57 3.41 -15.59
N ALA A 166 3.83 4.51 -15.48
CA ALA A 166 2.60 4.55 -14.69
C ALA A 166 1.56 3.57 -15.25
N SER A 167 1.08 2.64 -14.41
CA SER A 167 0.08 1.66 -14.82
C SER A 167 -1.23 2.34 -15.22
N ALA A 168 -1.85 1.87 -16.31
CA ALA A 168 -3.17 2.34 -16.73
C ALA A 168 -4.23 2.12 -15.64
N TYR A 169 -4.11 1.02 -14.91
CA TYR A 169 -4.99 0.68 -13.79
C TYR A 169 -4.95 1.76 -12.68
N THR A 170 -3.76 2.18 -12.26
CA THR A 170 -3.63 3.21 -11.22
C THR A 170 -4.02 4.60 -11.72
N LYS A 171 -3.74 4.92 -13.00
CA LYS A 171 -4.18 6.17 -13.63
C LYS A 171 -5.72 6.29 -13.63
N GLU A 172 -6.44 5.22 -13.98
CA GLU A 172 -7.93 5.20 -13.97
C GLU A 172 -8.47 5.52 -12.57
N ILE A 173 -7.90 4.92 -11.52
CA ILE A 173 -8.35 5.17 -10.15
C ILE A 173 -8.09 6.61 -9.70
N PHE A 174 -6.94 7.19 -10.06
CA PHE A 174 -6.65 8.59 -9.75
C PHE A 174 -7.55 9.55 -10.53
N ASP A 175 -7.98 9.18 -11.74
CA ASP A 175 -8.94 9.95 -12.53
C ASP A 175 -10.32 9.91 -11.88
N GLU A 176 -10.82 8.73 -11.50
CA GLU A 176 -12.07 8.56 -10.75
C GLU A 176 -12.07 9.33 -9.42
N ALA A 177 -10.91 9.41 -8.74
CA ALA A 177 -10.70 10.18 -7.51
C ALA A 177 -10.57 11.70 -7.77
N GLY A 178 -10.49 12.11 -9.02
CA GLY A 178 -10.23 13.50 -9.42
C GLY A 178 -8.84 13.98 -9.00
N LEU A 179 -7.85 13.10 -8.98
CA LEU A 179 -6.47 13.37 -8.54
C LEU A 179 -5.44 13.35 -9.68
N SER A 180 -5.82 13.04 -10.92
CA SER A 180 -4.91 12.78 -12.06
C SER A 180 -3.76 13.78 -12.22
N GLU A 181 -4.04 15.09 -12.00
CA GLU A 181 -3.03 16.14 -12.13
C GLU A 181 -2.30 16.46 -10.81
N TYR A 182 -2.75 15.87 -9.69
CA TYR A 182 -2.30 16.24 -8.34
C TYR A 182 -1.44 15.18 -7.68
N ILE A 183 -1.47 13.93 -8.18
CA ILE A 183 -0.79 12.80 -7.56
C ILE A 183 0.02 12.03 -8.59
N ALA A 184 1.24 11.69 -8.22
CA ALA A 184 2.05 10.70 -8.92
C ALA A 184 2.10 9.44 -8.07
N GLY A 185 1.50 8.34 -8.54
CA GLY A 185 1.39 7.09 -7.80
C GLY A 185 2.75 6.53 -7.40
N TYR A 186 2.84 6.00 -6.18
CA TYR A 186 4.06 5.42 -5.63
C TYR A 186 3.87 3.96 -5.28
N MET A 187 3.12 3.66 -4.21
CA MET A 187 2.79 2.31 -3.78
C MET A 187 1.29 2.13 -3.65
N TRP A 188 0.83 0.89 -3.74
CA TRP A 188 -0.57 0.54 -3.52
C TRP A 188 -0.70 -0.81 -2.83
N GLY A 189 -1.86 -1.07 -2.30
CA GLY A 189 -2.16 -2.35 -1.69
C GLY A 189 -3.62 -2.49 -1.32
N THR A 190 -3.91 -3.58 -0.65
CA THR A 190 -5.25 -3.94 -0.20
C THR A 190 -5.28 -4.16 1.31
N THR A 191 -6.46 -4.36 1.85
CA THR A 191 -6.62 -4.83 3.23
C THR A 191 -7.37 -6.15 3.26
N GLY A 192 -6.90 -7.05 4.12
CA GLY A 192 -7.47 -8.38 4.27
C GLY A 192 -7.03 -9.05 5.57
N PHE A 193 -7.27 -10.32 5.67
CA PHE A 193 -6.89 -11.12 6.83
C PHE A 193 -5.67 -11.98 6.51
N VAL A 194 -4.63 -11.86 7.33
CA VAL A 194 -3.55 -12.86 7.43
C VAL A 194 -3.96 -13.87 8.48
N PHE A 195 -3.85 -15.15 8.18
CA PHE A 195 -4.29 -16.19 9.11
C PHE A 195 -3.54 -17.52 8.91
N ASN A 196 -3.51 -18.32 9.97
CA ASN A 196 -3.06 -19.70 9.91
C ASN A 196 -4.25 -20.60 9.53
N PRO A 197 -4.28 -21.18 8.31
CA PRO A 197 -5.41 -21.98 7.85
C PRO A 197 -5.60 -23.31 8.59
N HIS A 198 -4.59 -23.75 9.34
CA HIS A 198 -4.64 -25.00 10.10
C HIS A 198 -5.22 -24.83 11.52
N ASN A 199 -5.36 -23.60 12.01
CA ASN A 199 -5.80 -23.28 13.36
C ASN A 199 -7.24 -22.74 13.44
N ILE A 200 -7.83 -22.43 12.29
CA ILE A 200 -9.19 -21.88 12.17
C ILE A 200 -10.09 -22.89 11.48
N GLY A 201 -11.32 -23.07 12.00
CA GLY A 201 -12.27 -24.01 11.41
C GLY A 201 -11.88 -25.48 11.57
N LYS A 202 -12.33 -26.32 10.64
CA LYS A 202 -12.15 -27.78 10.65
C LYS A 202 -11.05 -28.24 9.72
N ASP A 203 -10.82 -27.52 8.65
CA ASP A 203 -9.81 -27.74 7.63
C ASP A 203 -9.50 -26.42 6.90
N VAL A 204 -8.52 -26.43 6.01
CA VAL A 204 -8.06 -25.24 5.26
C VAL A 204 -9.21 -24.58 4.48
N ASN A 205 -10.09 -25.36 3.85
CA ASN A 205 -11.22 -24.81 3.10
C ASN A 205 -12.27 -24.15 4.02
N ASP A 206 -12.53 -24.75 5.18
CA ASP A 206 -13.42 -24.17 6.20
C ASP A 206 -12.80 -22.87 6.77
N ALA A 207 -11.49 -22.85 7.03
CA ALA A 207 -10.76 -21.67 7.46
C ALA A 207 -10.89 -20.52 6.43
N ARG A 208 -10.62 -20.79 5.14
CA ARG A 208 -10.82 -19.82 4.06
C ARG A 208 -12.26 -19.31 3.99
N ASN A 209 -13.25 -20.20 4.13
CA ASN A 209 -14.67 -19.83 4.13
C ASN A 209 -15.05 -18.93 5.30
N ILE A 210 -14.46 -19.13 6.49
CA ILE A 210 -14.65 -18.28 7.65
C ILE A 210 -13.98 -16.91 7.40
N MET A 211 -12.72 -16.91 6.96
CA MET A 211 -11.90 -15.70 6.89
C MET A 211 -12.25 -14.78 5.70
N LYS A 212 -12.89 -15.27 4.64
CA LYS A 212 -13.40 -14.42 3.55
C LYS A 212 -14.61 -13.55 3.91
N SER A 213 -15.14 -13.68 5.13
CA SER A 213 -16.29 -12.93 5.65
C SER A 213 -15.83 -11.89 6.67
N TRP A 214 -16.33 -10.65 6.57
CA TRP A 214 -16.16 -9.64 7.61
C TRP A 214 -16.69 -10.08 8.98
N ASN A 215 -17.68 -10.99 9.00
CA ASN A 215 -18.21 -11.55 10.24
C ASN A 215 -17.21 -12.47 10.95
N SER A 216 -16.09 -12.86 10.34
CA SER A 216 -14.98 -13.52 11.03
C SER A 216 -14.52 -12.73 12.25
N LEU A 217 -14.53 -11.40 12.20
CA LEU A 217 -14.22 -10.52 13.35
C LEU A 217 -15.15 -10.71 14.56
N CYS A 218 -16.30 -11.36 14.38
CA CYS A 218 -17.30 -11.63 15.42
C CYS A 218 -17.62 -13.10 15.59
N SER A 219 -16.90 -14.00 14.88
CA SER A 219 -17.13 -15.43 14.88
C SER A 219 -16.64 -16.10 16.16
N PRO A 220 -17.32 -17.14 16.66
CA PRO A 220 -16.79 -17.97 17.75
C PRO A 220 -15.45 -18.65 17.41
N GLU A 221 -15.23 -19.01 16.15
CA GLU A 221 -14.02 -19.71 15.66
C GLU A 221 -12.76 -18.85 15.78
N THR A 222 -12.90 -17.53 15.71
CA THR A 222 -11.79 -16.55 15.81
C THR A 222 -11.72 -15.86 17.17
N LYS A 223 -12.58 -16.25 18.12
CA LYS A 223 -12.67 -15.56 19.41
C LYS A 223 -11.36 -15.63 20.20
N ASN A 224 -10.83 -14.46 20.56
CA ASN A 224 -9.54 -14.26 21.23
C ASN A 224 -8.33 -14.81 20.43
N LYS A 225 -8.47 -14.92 19.10
CA LYS A 225 -7.45 -15.47 18.20
C LYS A 225 -7.07 -14.50 17.08
N ILE A 226 -7.80 -13.41 16.92
CA ILE A 226 -7.63 -12.43 15.85
C ILE A 226 -7.41 -11.03 16.42
N THR A 227 -6.56 -10.26 15.77
CA THR A 227 -6.41 -8.80 15.99
C THR A 227 -7.09 -8.00 14.90
N ALA A 228 -7.37 -6.72 15.20
CA ALA A 228 -7.91 -5.76 14.26
C ALA A 228 -7.18 -4.41 14.40
N LYS A 229 -7.25 -3.55 13.38
CA LYS A 229 -6.52 -2.27 13.35
C LYS A 229 -7.04 -1.28 14.40
N ASP A 230 -6.11 -0.59 15.10
CA ASP A 230 -6.40 0.49 16.07
C ASP A 230 -6.35 1.87 15.41
N ASN A 231 -7.14 2.08 14.38
CA ASN A 231 -7.40 3.42 13.89
C ASN A 231 -8.88 3.59 13.52
N ALA A 232 -9.38 4.82 13.59
CA ALA A 232 -10.80 5.09 13.42
C ALA A 232 -11.28 4.78 12.00
N ARG A 233 -10.41 4.98 11.01
CA ARG A 233 -10.76 4.87 9.59
C ARG A 233 -10.90 3.41 9.15
N ASP A 234 -9.86 2.61 9.34
CA ASP A 234 -9.91 1.19 9.02
C ASP A 234 -10.97 0.45 9.84
N SER A 235 -11.09 0.80 11.13
CA SER A 235 -12.11 0.22 11.99
C SER A 235 -13.53 0.56 11.54
N TYR A 236 -13.75 1.79 11.07
CA TYR A 236 -15.05 2.17 10.51
C TYR A 236 -15.35 1.41 9.22
N PHE A 237 -14.35 1.24 8.37
CA PHE A 237 -14.46 0.46 7.14
C PHE A 237 -14.79 -1.02 7.41
N MET A 238 -14.08 -1.66 8.37
CA MET A 238 -14.46 -3.01 8.85
C MET A 238 -15.91 -3.08 9.30
N GLY A 239 -16.36 -2.07 10.04
CA GLY A 239 -17.73 -1.96 10.49
C GLY A 239 -18.76 -1.83 9.37
N LEU A 240 -18.43 -1.10 8.31
CA LEU A 240 -19.24 -1.02 7.09
C LEU A 240 -19.28 -2.36 6.37
N GLY A 241 -18.13 -3.04 6.23
CA GLY A 241 -18.02 -4.37 5.67
C GLY A 241 -18.94 -5.35 6.39
N MET A 242 -18.89 -5.41 7.73
CA MET A 242 -19.82 -6.24 8.54
C MET A 242 -21.28 -5.85 8.36
N TYR A 243 -21.59 -4.55 8.27
CA TYR A 243 -22.96 -4.07 8.17
C TYR A 243 -23.61 -4.38 6.83
N TYR A 244 -22.86 -4.17 5.74
CA TYR A 244 -23.36 -4.31 4.38
C TYR A 244 -23.07 -5.69 3.75
N GLU A 245 -22.36 -6.59 4.43
CA GLU A 245 -21.88 -7.85 3.85
C GLU A 245 -22.94 -8.62 3.07
N THR A 246 -24.11 -8.84 3.65
CA THR A 246 -25.18 -9.61 2.99
C THR A 246 -25.71 -8.92 1.73
N GLU A 247 -25.85 -7.59 1.76
CA GLU A 247 -26.28 -6.80 0.60
C GLU A 247 -25.22 -6.86 -0.50
N LEU A 248 -23.95 -6.63 -0.14
CA LEU A 248 -22.84 -6.59 -1.09
C LEU A 248 -22.58 -7.95 -1.74
N LEU A 249 -22.69 -9.06 -0.99
CA LEU A 249 -22.62 -10.41 -1.55
C LEU A 249 -23.75 -10.70 -2.54
N SER A 250 -24.96 -10.20 -2.28
CA SER A 250 -26.07 -10.30 -3.22
C SER A 250 -25.81 -9.53 -4.52
N GLU A 251 -25.27 -8.31 -4.43
CA GLU A 251 -24.93 -7.49 -5.59
C GLU A 251 -23.75 -8.11 -6.37
N LYS A 252 -22.73 -8.62 -5.67
CA LYS A 252 -21.63 -9.38 -6.28
C LYS A 252 -22.14 -10.55 -7.12
N SER A 253 -23.05 -11.36 -6.58
CA SER A 253 -23.63 -12.51 -7.31
C SER A 253 -24.37 -12.09 -8.59
N LYS A 254 -25.03 -10.91 -8.59
CA LYS A 254 -25.65 -10.35 -9.79
C LYS A 254 -24.59 -9.93 -10.82
N PHE A 255 -23.55 -9.24 -10.36
CA PHE A 255 -22.45 -8.80 -11.21
C PHE A 255 -21.67 -10.00 -11.79
N ASP A 256 -21.36 -11.03 -10.98
CA ASP A 256 -20.72 -12.27 -11.44
C ASP A 256 -21.52 -12.95 -12.57
N THR A 257 -22.85 -12.92 -12.47
CA THR A 257 -23.74 -13.43 -13.53
C THR A 257 -23.57 -12.65 -14.84
N VAL A 258 -23.42 -11.31 -14.76
CA VAL A 258 -23.21 -10.43 -15.92
C VAL A 258 -21.80 -10.64 -16.49
N LYS A 259 -20.78 -10.77 -15.63
CA LYS A 259 -19.39 -11.07 -16.00
C LYS A 259 -19.30 -12.39 -16.78
N GLN A 260 -20.02 -13.44 -16.35
CA GLN A 260 -20.10 -14.71 -17.06
C GLN A 260 -20.77 -14.59 -18.44
N LYS A 261 -21.83 -13.77 -18.55
CA LYS A 261 -22.48 -13.49 -19.87
C LYS A 261 -21.54 -12.77 -20.82
N TYR A 262 -20.69 -11.87 -20.32
CA TYR A 262 -19.67 -11.20 -21.12
C TYR A 262 -18.58 -12.19 -21.56
N LYS A 263 -18.01 -12.97 -20.63
CA LYS A 263 -16.98 -13.98 -20.92
C LYS A 263 -17.42 -15.01 -21.97
N ASN A 264 -18.70 -15.36 -22.01
CA ASN A 264 -19.24 -16.31 -23.00
C ASN A 264 -19.83 -15.64 -24.26
N GLY A 265 -19.67 -14.31 -24.42
CA GLY A 265 -20.10 -13.56 -25.59
C GLY A 265 -21.62 -13.32 -25.69
N THR A 266 -22.38 -13.54 -24.62
CA THR A 266 -23.85 -13.32 -24.59
C THR A 266 -24.21 -11.85 -24.56
N ILE A 267 -23.36 -11.00 -23.96
CA ILE A 267 -23.49 -9.53 -23.93
C ILE A 267 -22.23 -8.89 -24.49
N GLY A 268 -22.33 -7.66 -24.98
CA GLY A 268 -21.21 -6.89 -25.49
C GLY A 268 -20.48 -6.12 -24.39
N GLU A 269 -19.27 -5.64 -24.74
CA GLU A 269 -18.37 -4.89 -23.86
C GLU A 269 -19.05 -3.63 -23.26
N THR A 270 -19.83 -2.89 -24.07
CA THR A 270 -20.52 -1.69 -23.58
C THR A 270 -21.48 -1.99 -22.44
N GLU A 271 -22.29 -3.06 -22.53
CA GLU A 271 -23.23 -3.47 -21.50
C GLU A 271 -22.49 -3.96 -20.25
N TYR A 272 -21.40 -4.72 -20.44
CA TYR A 272 -20.53 -5.17 -19.35
C TYR A 272 -19.94 -3.98 -18.59
N ASN A 273 -19.29 -3.03 -19.29
CA ASN A 273 -18.64 -1.88 -18.68
C ASN A 273 -19.64 -0.96 -17.95
N GLN A 274 -20.85 -0.77 -18.49
CA GLN A 274 -21.90 -0.03 -17.79
C GLN A 274 -22.33 -0.72 -16.49
N THR A 275 -22.46 -2.04 -16.52
CA THR A 275 -22.85 -2.81 -15.32
C THR A 275 -21.72 -2.82 -14.29
N ARG A 276 -20.47 -2.97 -14.72
CA ARG A 276 -19.27 -2.90 -13.87
C ARG A 276 -19.16 -1.55 -13.17
N ALA A 277 -19.34 -0.45 -13.92
CA ALA A 277 -19.32 0.90 -13.35
C ALA A 277 -20.44 1.11 -12.32
N ALA A 278 -21.66 0.64 -12.60
CA ALA A 278 -22.78 0.71 -11.66
C ALA A 278 -22.50 -0.11 -10.38
N TYR A 279 -21.93 -1.31 -10.51
CA TYR A 279 -21.54 -2.14 -9.39
C TYR A 279 -20.46 -1.47 -8.54
N LYS A 280 -19.37 -0.97 -9.15
CA LYS A 280 -18.32 -0.22 -8.44
C LYS A 280 -18.84 1.01 -7.71
N SER A 281 -19.76 1.78 -8.34
CA SER A 281 -20.41 2.92 -7.71
C SER A 281 -21.22 2.52 -6.47
N LEU A 282 -21.98 1.44 -6.55
CA LEU A 282 -22.73 0.90 -5.40
C LEU A 282 -21.79 0.49 -4.25
N LEU A 283 -20.71 -0.22 -4.55
CA LEU A 283 -19.71 -0.59 -3.53
C LEU A 283 -19.13 0.66 -2.87
N SER A 284 -18.72 1.65 -3.67
CA SER A 284 -18.17 2.91 -3.18
C SER A 284 -19.16 3.66 -2.28
N ASP A 285 -20.43 3.72 -2.64
CA ASP A 285 -21.45 4.40 -1.84
C ASP A 285 -21.70 3.70 -0.48
N LYS A 286 -21.69 2.36 -0.47
CA LYS A 286 -21.89 1.58 0.75
C LYS A 286 -20.66 1.62 1.66
N MET A 287 -19.48 1.40 1.10
CA MET A 287 -18.24 1.32 1.87
C MET A 287 -17.66 2.70 2.26
N ASN A 288 -18.30 3.79 1.85
CA ASN A 288 -18.01 5.16 2.27
C ASN A 288 -19.22 5.84 2.94
N ASP A 289 -20.26 5.09 3.34
CA ASP A 289 -21.46 5.67 3.99
C ASP A 289 -21.15 6.17 5.40
N THR A 290 -21.13 7.48 5.58
CA THR A 290 -20.95 8.16 6.87
C THR A 290 -22.25 8.65 7.48
N SER A 291 -23.42 8.25 6.98
CA SER A 291 -24.71 8.67 7.52
C SER A 291 -24.85 8.32 9.02
N LYS A 292 -25.57 9.18 9.75
CA LYS A 292 -25.82 8.97 11.19
C LYS A 292 -26.49 7.63 11.48
N ALA A 293 -27.39 7.17 10.58
CA ALA A 293 -28.07 5.89 10.73
C ALA A 293 -27.08 4.73 10.65
N THR A 294 -26.24 4.72 9.62
CA THR A 294 -25.20 3.70 9.41
C THR A 294 -24.12 3.76 10.48
N THR A 295 -23.63 4.95 10.86
CA THR A 295 -22.66 5.12 11.96
C THR A 295 -23.14 4.47 13.27
N ASN A 296 -24.43 4.56 13.59
CA ASN A 296 -24.97 3.91 14.80
C ASN A 296 -24.99 2.37 14.68
N LYS A 297 -25.26 1.81 13.51
CA LYS A 297 -25.22 0.35 13.29
C LYS A 297 -23.78 -0.16 13.32
N VAL A 298 -22.87 0.52 12.66
CA VAL A 298 -21.44 0.23 12.69
C VAL A 298 -20.90 0.26 14.12
N LYS A 299 -21.26 1.26 14.92
CA LYS A 299 -20.90 1.34 16.34
C LYS A 299 -21.27 0.08 17.13
N ASP A 300 -22.48 -0.46 16.92
CA ASP A 300 -22.93 -1.64 17.64
C ASP A 300 -22.15 -2.90 17.19
N LEU A 301 -21.85 -3.01 15.90
CA LEU A 301 -21.03 -4.09 15.35
C LEU A 301 -19.59 -4.02 15.85
N LEU A 302 -18.96 -2.84 15.84
CA LEU A 302 -17.60 -2.66 16.37
C LEU A 302 -17.49 -2.95 17.86
N LYS A 303 -18.53 -2.65 18.65
CA LYS A 303 -18.61 -3.08 20.06
C LYS A 303 -18.69 -4.59 20.21
N LYS A 304 -19.38 -5.29 19.29
CA LYS A 304 -19.42 -6.75 19.26
C LYS A 304 -18.05 -7.32 18.89
N MET A 305 -17.43 -6.78 17.83
CA MET A 305 -16.08 -7.12 17.39
C MET A 305 -15.08 -6.97 18.55
N ARG A 306 -15.06 -5.83 19.25
CA ARG A 306 -14.14 -5.57 20.37
C ARG A 306 -14.18 -6.60 21.48
N LYS A 307 -15.33 -7.25 21.68
CA LYS A 307 -15.51 -8.35 22.66
C LYS A 307 -15.01 -9.70 22.14
N ASN A 308 -14.80 -9.82 20.83
CA ASN A 308 -14.39 -11.06 20.18
C ASN A 308 -12.90 -11.09 19.87
N VAL A 309 -12.34 -9.98 19.38
CA VAL A 309 -10.92 -9.89 19.03
C VAL A 309 -10.04 -9.96 20.26
N TYR A 310 -8.85 -10.51 20.13
CA TYR A 310 -7.83 -10.53 21.16
C TYR A 310 -7.39 -9.11 21.52
N GLY A 311 -7.06 -8.29 20.51
CA GLY A 311 -6.59 -6.95 20.68
C GLY A 311 -6.85 -6.07 19.47
N LEU A 312 -6.57 -4.77 19.68
CA LEU A 312 -6.45 -3.78 18.62
C LEU A 312 -4.97 -3.44 18.51
N GLU A 313 -4.47 -3.34 17.29
CA GLU A 313 -3.06 -3.09 17.02
C GLU A 313 -2.86 -2.29 15.72
N THR A 314 -1.70 -1.68 15.56
CA THR A 314 -1.31 -1.02 14.33
C THR A 314 -0.18 -1.81 13.66
N ASP A 315 0.94 -1.99 14.34
CA ASP A 315 2.13 -2.68 13.82
C ASP A 315 2.65 -3.78 14.75
N GLU A 316 2.44 -3.66 16.05
CA GLU A 316 3.04 -4.53 17.07
C GLU A 316 2.49 -5.97 17.06
N GLY A 317 1.24 -6.17 16.62
CA GLY A 317 0.56 -7.48 16.63
C GLY A 317 0.96 -8.43 15.50
N LYS A 318 1.76 -7.99 14.53
CA LYS A 318 2.20 -8.84 13.41
C LYS A 318 2.95 -10.08 13.90
N MET A 319 3.89 -9.88 14.81
CA MET A 319 4.73 -10.96 15.34
C MET A 319 3.96 -11.99 16.18
N ASP A 320 2.82 -11.63 16.74
CA ASP A 320 1.98 -12.59 17.47
C ASP A 320 1.40 -13.66 16.55
N VAL A 321 1.08 -13.30 15.29
CA VAL A 321 0.62 -14.27 14.27
C VAL A 321 1.81 -15.03 13.66
N VAL A 322 2.90 -14.34 13.34
CA VAL A 322 4.12 -14.92 12.78
C VAL A 322 4.72 -16.01 13.70
N THR A 323 4.66 -15.80 15.01
CA THR A 323 5.15 -16.78 15.99
C THR A 323 4.11 -17.83 16.43
N GLY A 324 2.89 -17.74 15.90
CA GLY A 324 1.80 -18.66 16.22
C GLY A 324 1.14 -18.42 17.58
N LEU A 325 1.34 -17.27 18.22
CA LEU A 325 0.63 -16.89 19.44
C LEU A 325 -0.84 -16.57 19.15
N LEU A 326 -1.13 -15.98 18.00
CA LEU A 326 -2.46 -15.71 17.49
C LEU A 326 -2.64 -16.40 16.13
N ASP A 327 -3.90 -16.64 15.77
CA ASP A 327 -4.24 -17.39 14.57
C ASP A 327 -4.55 -16.48 13.36
N ALA A 328 -4.86 -15.19 13.58
CA ALA A 328 -5.18 -14.27 12.50
C ALA A 328 -4.98 -12.78 12.88
N SER A 329 -4.86 -11.94 11.85
CA SER A 329 -4.85 -10.49 11.97
C SER A 329 -5.45 -9.83 10.74
N TYR A 330 -6.14 -8.69 10.91
CA TYR A 330 -6.56 -7.82 9.80
C TYR A 330 -5.41 -6.87 9.46
N GLN A 331 -4.87 -6.96 8.23
CA GLN A 331 -3.62 -6.31 7.85
C GLN A 331 -3.69 -5.63 6.47
N TRP A 332 -2.76 -4.71 6.24
CA TRP A 332 -2.42 -4.22 4.90
C TRP A 332 -1.61 -5.28 4.16
N SER A 333 -1.73 -5.30 2.84
CA SER A 333 -1.16 -6.38 2.02
C SER A 333 0.37 -6.47 2.04
N GLY A 334 1.10 -5.36 2.17
CA GLY A 334 2.56 -5.41 2.32
C GLY A 334 2.98 -6.02 3.65
N ASP A 335 2.28 -5.66 4.75
CA ASP A 335 2.47 -6.34 6.03
C ASP A 335 2.14 -7.84 5.95
N ALA A 336 1.13 -8.21 5.13
CA ALA A 336 0.80 -9.61 4.89
C ALA A 336 1.96 -10.36 4.22
N VAL A 337 2.58 -9.77 3.19
CA VAL A 337 3.77 -10.33 2.53
C VAL A 337 4.89 -10.55 3.55
N TYR A 338 5.21 -9.53 4.35
CA TYR A 338 6.20 -9.63 5.41
C TYR A 338 5.86 -10.76 6.41
N MET A 339 4.63 -10.80 6.92
CA MET A 339 4.21 -11.81 7.88
C MET A 339 4.29 -13.24 7.33
N ILE A 340 3.92 -13.44 6.07
CA ILE A 340 3.99 -14.75 5.40
C ILE A 340 5.45 -15.20 5.27
N ASN A 341 6.35 -14.30 4.85
CA ASN A 341 7.78 -14.59 4.74
C ASN A 341 8.40 -14.95 6.10
N GLU A 342 8.16 -14.12 7.12
CA GLU A 342 8.72 -14.35 8.46
C GLU A 342 8.20 -15.63 9.11
N ALA A 343 6.94 -16.01 8.85
CA ALA A 343 6.33 -17.21 9.43
C ALA A 343 6.98 -18.50 8.93
N GLU A 344 7.58 -18.51 7.75
CA GLU A 344 8.30 -19.67 7.21
C GLU A 344 9.50 -20.06 8.09
N ALA A 345 10.15 -19.08 8.74
CA ALA A 345 11.23 -19.35 9.69
C ALA A 345 10.77 -20.07 10.97
N PHE A 346 9.47 -20.11 11.22
CA PHE A 346 8.83 -20.81 12.35
C PHE A 346 8.08 -22.08 11.91
N ASP A 347 8.28 -22.55 10.68
CA ASP A 347 7.55 -23.67 10.07
C ASP A 347 6.02 -23.45 10.08
N LEU A 348 5.56 -22.20 9.93
CA LEU A 348 4.16 -21.83 9.85
C LEU A 348 3.79 -21.39 8.44
N GLU A 349 2.68 -21.95 7.95
CA GLU A 349 2.08 -21.54 6.69
C GLU A 349 0.97 -20.52 6.98
N LEU A 350 1.17 -19.27 6.58
CA LEU A 350 0.15 -18.24 6.64
C LEU A 350 -0.44 -17.99 5.27
N GLU A 351 -1.72 -17.63 5.26
CA GLU A 351 -2.46 -17.21 4.06
C GLU A 351 -2.99 -15.79 4.22
N TYR A 352 -3.19 -15.12 3.09
CA TYR A 352 -3.85 -13.83 3.01
C TYR A 352 -5.15 -13.95 2.22
N ILE A 353 -6.22 -13.43 2.76
CA ILE A 353 -7.53 -13.44 2.10
C ILE A 353 -8.23 -12.09 2.22
N ILE A 354 -8.82 -11.66 1.12
CA ILE A 354 -9.57 -10.41 1.03
C ILE A 354 -11.07 -10.73 1.17
N PRO A 355 -11.83 -10.06 2.05
CA PRO A 355 -13.25 -10.28 2.21
C PRO A 355 -14.02 -10.30 0.89
N GLU A 356 -14.92 -11.29 0.73
CA GLU A 356 -15.57 -11.57 -0.55
C GLU A 356 -16.63 -10.53 -0.94
N SER A 357 -17.21 -9.82 0.02
CA SER A 357 -18.25 -8.83 -0.25
C SER A 357 -17.71 -7.54 -0.83
N ALA A 358 -16.68 -6.99 -0.23
CA ALA A 358 -15.88 -5.85 -0.65
C ALA A 358 -14.73 -5.66 0.34
N SER A 359 -13.63 -5.05 -0.09
CA SER A 359 -12.56 -4.60 0.81
C SER A 359 -11.92 -3.31 0.30
N ASN A 360 -10.96 -2.79 1.07
CA ASN A 360 -10.25 -1.57 0.70
C ASN A 360 -9.11 -1.87 -0.26
N ILE A 361 -8.99 -1.03 -1.27
CA ILE A 361 -7.76 -0.78 -2.01
C ILE A 361 -7.32 0.65 -1.71
N TRP A 362 -6.03 0.84 -1.45
CA TRP A 362 -5.46 2.14 -1.14
C TRP A 362 -4.24 2.41 -2.03
N PHE A 363 -3.96 3.70 -2.24
CA PHE A 363 -2.85 4.18 -3.04
C PHE A 363 -2.15 5.31 -2.32
N ASP A 364 -0.85 5.19 -2.18
CA ASP A 364 0.01 6.28 -1.75
C ASP A 364 0.69 6.90 -2.97
N GLY A 365 0.80 8.20 -2.98
CA GLY A 365 1.43 8.89 -4.11
C GLY A 365 1.96 10.26 -3.75
N TRP A 366 2.94 10.68 -4.52
CA TRP A 366 3.59 11.96 -4.37
C TRP A 366 2.63 13.10 -4.75
N VAL A 367 2.43 14.05 -3.85
CA VAL A 367 1.71 15.29 -4.08
C VAL A 367 2.63 16.47 -3.87
N LYS A 368 2.46 17.50 -4.69
CA LYS A 368 3.25 18.72 -4.64
C LYS A 368 2.57 19.75 -3.75
N MET A 369 3.27 20.22 -2.72
CA MET A 369 2.77 21.26 -1.84
C MET A 369 2.76 22.62 -2.54
N LYS A 370 1.83 23.46 -2.11
CA LYS A 370 1.70 24.82 -2.65
C LYS A 370 2.98 25.62 -2.50
N GLY A 371 3.52 26.11 -3.62
CA GLY A 371 4.75 26.91 -3.68
C GLY A 371 6.04 26.11 -3.65
N ALA A 372 5.99 24.79 -3.81
CA ALA A 372 7.15 23.92 -3.94
C ALA A 372 7.92 24.19 -5.25
N ASN A 373 9.19 23.78 -5.28
CA ASN A 373 9.98 23.84 -6.51
C ASN A 373 9.55 22.72 -7.47
N GLU A 374 8.86 23.10 -8.56
CA GLU A 374 8.32 22.20 -9.58
C GLU A 374 9.39 21.29 -10.21
N GLU A 375 10.51 21.88 -10.62
CA GLU A 375 11.56 21.12 -11.30
C GLU A 375 12.20 20.07 -10.39
N LEU A 376 12.50 20.43 -9.13
CA LEU A 376 13.05 19.47 -8.17
C LEU A 376 12.06 18.39 -7.80
N ALA A 377 10.78 18.75 -7.58
CA ALA A 377 9.73 17.81 -7.26
C ALA A 377 9.52 16.78 -8.39
N THR A 378 9.42 17.26 -9.63
CA THR A 378 9.26 16.41 -10.82
C THR A 378 10.50 15.54 -11.06
N ALA A 379 11.71 16.09 -10.90
CA ALA A 379 12.96 15.35 -11.05
C ALA A 379 13.07 14.22 -10.01
N PHE A 380 12.67 14.47 -8.76
CA PHE A 380 12.69 13.45 -7.70
C PHE A 380 11.72 12.30 -8.00
N ILE A 381 10.48 12.62 -8.38
CA ILE A 381 9.50 11.60 -8.78
C ILE A 381 10.01 10.79 -9.96
N ASN A 382 10.55 11.46 -10.99
CA ASN A 382 11.07 10.78 -12.17
C ASN A 382 12.26 9.87 -11.85
N PHE A 383 13.15 10.28 -10.95
CA PHE A 383 14.25 9.44 -10.48
C PHE A 383 13.73 8.18 -9.74
N LEU A 384 12.78 8.34 -8.82
CA LEU A 384 12.19 7.21 -8.11
C LEU A 384 11.43 6.26 -9.04
N SER A 385 10.98 6.76 -10.20
CA SER A 385 10.22 6.00 -11.20
C SER A 385 11.09 5.23 -12.21
N MET A 386 12.40 5.33 -12.12
CA MET A 386 13.32 4.49 -12.89
C MET A 386 13.14 3.03 -12.45
N PRO A 387 13.01 2.04 -13.37
CA PRO A 387 12.71 0.65 -13.01
C PRO A 387 13.62 0.09 -11.92
N GLN A 388 14.93 0.35 -11.98
CA GLN A 388 15.88 -0.09 -10.96
C GLN A 388 15.55 0.48 -9.56
N ASN A 389 15.09 1.72 -9.46
CA ASN A 389 14.76 2.36 -8.18
C ASN A 389 13.38 1.89 -7.67
N VAL A 390 12.45 1.62 -8.60
CA VAL A 390 11.15 1.02 -8.27
C VAL A 390 11.34 -0.35 -7.64
N VAL A 391 12.12 -1.22 -8.27
CA VAL A 391 12.38 -2.57 -7.76
C VAL A 391 13.08 -2.54 -6.40
N ARG A 392 14.07 -1.64 -6.19
CA ARG A 392 14.71 -1.45 -4.88
C ARG A 392 13.70 -1.06 -3.80
N ASN A 393 12.81 -0.12 -4.11
CA ASN A 393 11.76 0.29 -3.19
C ASN A 393 10.77 -0.85 -2.91
N MET A 394 10.33 -1.60 -3.92
CA MET A 394 9.46 -2.76 -3.73
C MET A 394 10.10 -3.82 -2.84
N TYR A 395 11.38 -4.12 -3.07
CA TYR A 395 12.13 -5.08 -2.25
C TYR A 395 12.25 -4.61 -0.79
N TYR A 396 12.60 -3.33 -0.59
CA TYR A 396 12.80 -2.75 0.75
C TYR A 396 11.50 -2.61 1.53
N ILE A 397 10.45 -2.08 0.87
CA ILE A 397 9.18 -1.71 1.52
C ILE A 397 8.24 -2.92 1.65
N GLY A 398 8.36 -3.91 0.75
CA GLY A 398 7.44 -5.06 0.66
C GLY A 398 6.10 -4.76 -0.01
N TYR A 399 5.84 -3.50 -0.42
CA TYR A 399 4.60 -3.11 -1.09
C TYR A 399 4.73 -3.08 -2.61
N THR A 400 3.59 -3.06 -3.29
CA THR A 400 3.46 -3.08 -4.73
C THR A 400 3.53 -1.66 -5.29
N SER A 401 4.36 -1.44 -6.31
CA SER A 401 4.46 -0.14 -6.98
C SER A 401 3.23 0.17 -7.84
N CYS A 402 2.89 1.46 -7.94
CA CYS A 402 1.93 1.97 -8.92
C CYS A 402 2.47 1.99 -10.36
N LEU A 403 3.75 1.65 -10.54
CA LEU A 403 4.46 1.68 -11.82
C LEU A 403 4.63 0.26 -12.36
N LYS A 404 4.74 0.16 -13.68
CA LYS A 404 4.96 -1.08 -14.41
C LYS A 404 6.11 -0.91 -15.41
N SER A 405 6.85 -1.96 -15.65
CA SER A 405 7.78 -2.14 -16.78
C SER A 405 8.08 -3.62 -16.93
N GLU A 406 8.77 -4.01 -18.00
CA GLU A 406 9.23 -5.39 -18.17
C GLU A 406 10.14 -5.81 -17.00
N GLU A 407 11.05 -4.96 -16.54
CA GLU A 407 11.97 -5.26 -15.45
C GLU A 407 11.24 -5.42 -14.10
N ILE A 408 10.13 -4.68 -13.88
CA ILE A 408 9.30 -4.85 -12.69
C ILE A 408 8.54 -6.17 -12.77
N PHE A 409 8.02 -6.52 -13.96
CA PHE A 409 7.37 -7.82 -14.18
C PHE A 409 8.36 -8.98 -14.01
N ASP A 410 9.57 -8.87 -14.56
CA ASP A 410 10.65 -9.86 -14.42
C ASP A 410 11.04 -10.06 -12.94
N TYR A 411 11.03 -8.97 -12.13
CA TYR A 411 11.24 -9.09 -10.69
C TYR A 411 10.15 -9.92 -10.02
N ILE A 412 8.87 -9.70 -10.36
CA ILE A 412 7.75 -10.49 -9.84
C ILE A 412 7.85 -11.94 -10.33
N ALA A 413 8.17 -12.16 -11.61
CA ALA A 413 8.38 -13.49 -12.15
C ALA A 413 9.51 -14.23 -11.42
N SER A 414 10.66 -13.59 -11.20
CA SER A 414 11.78 -14.19 -10.47
C SER A 414 11.44 -14.59 -9.04
N SER A 415 10.43 -13.92 -8.44
CA SER A 415 10.00 -14.21 -7.05
C SER A 415 8.96 -15.33 -6.97
N TYR A 416 8.11 -15.50 -7.99
CA TYR A 416 6.92 -16.34 -7.86
C TYR A 416 6.71 -17.37 -8.98
N GLU A 417 7.40 -17.25 -10.12
CA GLU A 417 7.27 -18.22 -11.20
C GLU A 417 7.87 -19.57 -10.81
N SER A 418 7.16 -20.66 -11.06
CA SER A 418 7.57 -22.01 -10.71
C SER A 418 7.09 -23.02 -11.74
N ASP A 419 8.04 -23.54 -12.51
CA ASP A 419 7.79 -24.65 -13.45
C ASP A 419 7.91 -26.04 -12.79
N GLU A 420 8.47 -26.11 -11.58
CA GLU A 420 8.80 -27.35 -10.88
C GLU A 420 7.75 -27.75 -9.82
N ALA A 421 6.76 -26.91 -9.52
CA ALA A 421 5.73 -27.23 -8.56
C ALA A 421 4.85 -28.38 -9.05
N GLU A 422 4.46 -29.27 -8.14
CA GLU A 422 3.56 -30.40 -8.45
C GLU A 422 2.19 -29.93 -8.94
N ASN A 423 1.74 -28.74 -8.46
CA ASN A 423 0.47 -28.14 -8.81
C ASN A 423 0.71 -26.68 -9.20
N THR A 424 0.58 -26.36 -10.46
CA THR A 424 0.71 -25.00 -10.99
C THR A 424 -0.58 -24.49 -11.59
N GLU A 425 -0.72 -23.17 -11.63
CA GLU A 425 -1.79 -22.51 -12.36
C GLU A 425 -1.27 -21.24 -13.05
N GLN A 426 -2.06 -20.73 -14.00
CA GLN A 426 -1.77 -19.49 -14.70
C GLN A 426 -2.32 -18.32 -13.88
N TYR A 427 -1.45 -17.38 -13.50
CA TYR A 427 -1.78 -16.18 -12.75
C TYR A 427 -1.72 -14.95 -13.67
N ASP A 428 -2.87 -14.37 -13.99
CA ASP A 428 -3.00 -13.30 -14.97
C ASP A 428 -2.85 -11.92 -14.30
N LEU A 429 -1.77 -11.21 -14.68
CA LEU A 429 -1.45 -9.87 -14.23
C LEU A 429 -1.70 -8.80 -15.31
N SER A 430 -2.38 -9.16 -16.41
CA SER A 430 -2.60 -8.27 -17.55
C SER A 430 -3.39 -7.01 -17.19
N TYR A 431 -4.25 -7.04 -16.19
CA TYR A 431 -4.99 -5.86 -15.72
C TYR A 431 -4.04 -4.74 -15.24
N PHE A 432 -2.86 -5.09 -14.74
CA PHE A 432 -1.88 -4.15 -14.22
C PHE A 432 -0.72 -3.87 -15.18
N PHE A 433 -0.11 -4.91 -15.73
CA PHE A 433 1.07 -4.82 -16.61
C PHE A 433 0.71 -4.62 -18.08
N GLY A 434 -0.47 -5.02 -18.51
CA GLY A 434 -0.93 -5.05 -19.90
C GLY A 434 -0.96 -6.47 -20.46
N ASP A 435 -1.41 -6.64 -21.69
CA ASP A 435 -1.65 -7.93 -22.32
C ASP A 435 -0.41 -8.85 -22.28
N ASN A 436 -0.66 -10.16 -22.11
CA ASN A 436 0.33 -11.25 -22.09
C ASN A 436 1.25 -11.32 -20.85
N HIS A 437 0.97 -10.60 -19.79
CA HIS A 437 1.69 -10.72 -18.53
C HIS A 437 1.01 -11.76 -17.62
N VAL A 438 1.33 -13.04 -17.87
CA VAL A 438 0.77 -14.21 -17.17
C VAL A 438 1.92 -15.06 -16.64
N LEU A 439 1.89 -15.39 -15.36
CA LEU A 439 2.89 -16.23 -14.70
C LEU A 439 2.36 -17.66 -14.53
N THR A 440 3.26 -18.64 -14.58
CA THR A 440 2.97 -19.99 -14.10
C THR A 440 3.46 -20.08 -12.65
N VAL A 441 2.55 -20.28 -11.71
CA VAL A 441 2.86 -20.21 -10.28
C VAL A 441 2.35 -21.45 -9.54
N ASP A 442 2.92 -21.75 -8.38
CA ASP A 442 2.33 -22.71 -7.44
C ASP A 442 0.94 -22.24 -7.01
N VAL A 443 -0.03 -23.17 -6.98
CA VAL A 443 -1.44 -22.85 -6.63
C VAL A 443 -1.60 -22.19 -5.26
N THR A 444 -0.64 -22.37 -4.34
CA THR A 444 -0.67 -21.72 -3.02
C THR A 444 -0.52 -20.21 -3.14
N GLN A 445 0.09 -19.68 -4.20
CA GLN A 445 0.25 -18.25 -4.41
C GLN A 445 -1.07 -17.51 -4.59
N THR A 446 -2.17 -18.19 -4.88
CA THR A 446 -3.52 -17.60 -4.89
C THR A 446 -4.05 -17.17 -3.52
N TYR A 447 -3.32 -17.52 -2.46
CA TYR A 447 -3.62 -17.13 -1.07
C TYR A 447 -2.39 -16.63 -0.32
N ARG A 448 -1.26 -16.43 -1.00
CA ARG A 448 -0.01 -16.05 -0.36
C ARG A 448 0.52 -14.72 -0.88
N GLN A 449 1.84 -14.57 -0.95
CA GLN A 449 2.52 -13.29 -1.22
C GLN A 449 2.09 -12.67 -2.56
N LEU A 450 2.03 -13.45 -3.64
CA LEU A 450 1.64 -12.92 -4.96
C LEU A 450 0.21 -12.36 -4.94
N PHE A 451 -0.74 -13.11 -4.34
CA PHE A 451 -2.12 -12.63 -4.20
C PHE A 451 -2.22 -11.39 -3.31
N ALA A 452 -1.40 -11.28 -2.27
CA ALA A 452 -1.36 -10.09 -1.42
C ALA A 452 -0.86 -8.86 -2.19
N GLN A 453 0.14 -9.03 -3.06
CA GLN A 453 0.69 -7.94 -3.89
C GLN A 453 -0.20 -7.60 -5.09
N TYR A 454 -0.65 -8.59 -5.81
CA TYR A 454 -1.43 -8.47 -7.04
C TYR A 454 -2.66 -9.38 -6.99
N PRO A 455 -3.75 -8.98 -6.34
CA PRO A 455 -4.99 -9.77 -6.33
C PRO A 455 -5.51 -10.03 -7.74
N ASP A 456 -6.19 -11.15 -7.93
CA ASP A 456 -6.83 -11.48 -9.21
C ASP A 456 -7.91 -10.45 -9.62
N GLU A 457 -8.27 -10.43 -10.90
CA GLU A 457 -9.24 -9.49 -11.48
C GLU A 457 -10.63 -9.58 -10.80
N ASP A 458 -11.05 -10.77 -10.37
CA ASP A 458 -12.34 -10.95 -9.69
C ASP A 458 -12.33 -10.28 -8.30
N THR A 459 -11.16 -10.27 -7.65
CA THR A 459 -10.94 -9.54 -6.40
C THR A 459 -10.88 -8.03 -6.65
N ILE A 460 -10.15 -7.58 -7.66
CA ILE A 460 -10.03 -6.17 -8.04
C ILE A 460 -11.41 -5.51 -8.29
N ASP A 461 -12.34 -6.23 -8.89
CA ASP A 461 -13.68 -5.72 -9.18
C ASP A 461 -14.49 -5.36 -7.92
N ARG A 462 -14.15 -5.91 -6.75
CA ARG A 462 -14.85 -5.66 -5.49
C ARG A 462 -14.08 -4.77 -4.49
N LEU A 463 -12.96 -4.21 -4.92
CA LEU A 463 -12.19 -3.31 -4.08
C LEU A 463 -12.68 -1.86 -4.17
N VAL A 464 -12.59 -1.15 -3.06
CA VAL A 464 -13.13 0.20 -2.89
C VAL A 464 -12.07 1.12 -2.32
N VAL A 465 -11.89 2.28 -2.97
CA VAL A 465 -11.07 3.37 -2.46
C VAL A 465 -11.82 4.10 -1.34
N MET A 466 -11.17 4.35 -0.22
CA MET A 466 -11.73 5.15 0.86
C MET A 466 -11.75 6.63 0.47
N LYS A 467 -12.90 7.29 0.66
CA LYS A 467 -13.02 8.74 0.52
C LYS A 467 -12.65 9.44 1.82
N TYR A 468 -12.18 10.68 1.77
CA TYR A 468 -12.00 11.45 3.00
C TYR A 468 -13.36 11.76 3.64
N PHE A 469 -13.36 11.87 4.96
CA PHE A 469 -14.56 12.24 5.69
C PHE A 469 -14.62 13.76 5.86
N GLU A 470 -15.79 14.35 5.60
CA GLU A 470 -16.05 15.74 5.96
C GLU A 470 -15.85 15.93 7.47
N LYS A 471 -15.50 17.14 7.89
CA LYS A 471 -15.11 17.42 9.27
C LYS A 471 -16.12 16.91 10.31
N GLU A 472 -17.42 17.13 10.09
CA GLU A 472 -18.46 16.70 11.06
C GLU A 472 -18.52 15.18 11.18
N ASP A 473 -18.39 14.46 10.06
CA ASP A 473 -18.41 13.00 10.01
C ASP A 473 -17.15 12.42 10.61
N ASN A 474 -15.99 12.98 10.28
CA ASN A 474 -14.71 12.61 10.87
C ASN A 474 -14.71 12.76 12.40
N ASP A 475 -15.16 13.90 12.91
CA ASP A 475 -15.29 14.14 14.36
C ASP A 475 -16.26 13.15 15.04
N ARG A 476 -17.33 12.75 14.33
CA ARG A 476 -18.30 11.77 14.82
C ARG A 476 -17.72 10.36 14.89
N ILE A 477 -17.04 9.93 13.83
CA ILE A 477 -16.45 8.61 13.72
C ILE A 477 -15.28 8.48 14.70
N ASN A 478 -14.41 9.47 14.80
CA ASN A 478 -13.31 9.48 15.78
C ASN A 478 -13.84 9.39 17.23
N ARG A 479 -14.85 10.19 17.60
CA ARG A 479 -15.48 10.08 18.94
C ARG A 479 -16.13 8.73 19.16
N MET A 480 -16.74 8.14 18.13
CA MET A 480 -17.31 6.80 18.23
C MET A 480 -16.21 5.78 18.53
N TRP A 481 -15.10 5.81 17.77
CA TRP A 481 -13.97 4.89 17.92
C TRP A 481 -13.33 4.98 19.30
N ILE A 482 -13.02 6.18 19.79
CA ILE A 482 -12.46 6.42 21.13
C ILE A 482 -13.33 5.78 22.24
N ASN A 483 -14.65 5.70 22.05
CA ASN A 483 -15.56 5.10 23.01
C ASN A 483 -15.75 3.58 22.87
N ILE A 484 -15.11 2.95 21.86
CA ILE A 484 -15.19 1.51 21.61
C ILE A 484 -13.92 0.80 22.05
N LYS A 485 -12.75 1.37 21.79
CA LYS A 485 -11.43 0.80 22.08
C LYS A 485 -11.05 0.75 23.56
#